data_8fdc013e1e12377beb56eb95ceaae3d1
#
_entry.id   8fdc013e1e12377beb56eb95ceaae3d1
#
_cell.length_a   1.000
_cell.length_b   1.000
_cell.length_c   1.000
_cell.angle_alpha   90.00
_cell.angle_beta   90.00
_cell.angle_gamma   90.00
#
_symmetry.space_group_name_H-M   'P 1'
#
loop_
_entity.id
_entity.type
_entity.pdbx_description
1 polymer ?
#
loop_
_entity_poly.entity_id
_entity_poly.type
_entity_poly.pdbx_seq_one_letter_code
_entity_poly.pdbx_strand_id
1 'polypeptide(L)'
;MKKMKYINIAKVLLLSCSLAILPACDDFLDEEPQSEVSPEKYLLNESQLEAYVNKYYADYDNWKSDSDDKGGMIPSFWGSENGSTYKDDNATDNQQGTNGRYLKDTWTVAQSGGKWNFTNINALNYYLQTVVPRLENGELTGTESNLKHLVGEGYFLRALEYFFRLQRLGDFPIVKTVLPDEQEALTEASKRSPRNEVARFILSDLDQAISLMNNNVKKTRLSKNAALLLKSRVALFEATWEKYHAGTALVPNGTGWPGAGKDYNAGYQFPSGSIEKEIEFFLTEAMSAASQVADAVQLTENNQIIRDQASKGKNPYYDMFASHDPSGYSEVIMYRGYDLSLNNSHHFNHYLYSGGNTGYTHQFEQVFLMENG
;
A
#
# COMPACT_ATOMS: atom_id res chain seq x y z
N MET A 1 -8.28 9.09 -85.47
CA MET A 1 -7.14 9.53 -84.63
C MET A 1 -7.44 10.62 -83.62
N LYS A 2 -8.43 11.56 -83.82
CA LYS A 2 -8.76 12.61 -82.80
C LYS A 2 -9.42 12.09 -81.52
N LYS A 3 -10.27 11.06 -81.53
CA LYS A 3 -10.95 10.51 -80.33
C LYS A 3 -9.99 9.79 -79.33
N MET A 4 -8.91 9.19 -79.81
CA MET A 4 -7.98 8.53 -78.97
C MET A 4 -7.09 9.48 -78.17
N LYS A 5 -6.84 10.69 -78.65
CA LYS A 5 -6.04 11.70 -77.92
C LYS A 5 -6.79 12.27 -76.71
N TYR A 6 -8.12 12.46 -76.81
CA TYR A 6 -8.93 12.97 -75.68
C TYR A 6 -9.14 11.94 -74.58
N ILE A 7 -9.18 10.65 -74.89
CA ILE A 7 -9.29 9.56 -73.90
C ILE A 7 -8.02 9.45 -73.05
N ASN A 8 -6.85 9.67 -73.63
CA ASN A 8 -5.59 9.63 -72.91
C ASN A 8 -5.37 10.89 -72.04
N ILE A 9 -5.83 12.06 -72.45
CA ILE A 9 -5.81 13.29 -71.65
C ILE A 9 -6.77 13.19 -70.47
N ALA A 10 -7.95 12.63 -70.67
CA ALA A 10 -8.92 12.41 -69.56
C ALA A 10 -8.42 11.36 -68.53
N LYS A 11 -7.70 10.32 -68.97
CA LYS A 11 -7.10 9.34 -68.05
C LYS A 11 -5.91 9.94 -67.28
N VAL A 12 -5.11 10.78 -67.85
CA VAL A 12 -4.02 11.48 -67.18
C VAL A 12 -4.55 12.51 -66.20
N LEU A 13 -5.62 13.23 -66.51
CA LEU A 13 -6.28 14.16 -65.59
C LEU A 13 -6.96 13.44 -64.42
N LEU A 14 -7.60 12.29 -64.65
CA LEU A 14 -8.16 11.47 -63.57
C LEU A 14 -7.06 10.85 -62.65
N LEU A 15 -5.92 10.47 -63.21
CA LEU A 15 -4.80 9.93 -62.45
C LEU A 15 -4.10 11.03 -61.62
N SER A 16 -4.01 12.28 -62.15
CA SER A 16 -3.42 13.40 -61.40
C SER A 16 -4.35 13.96 -60.33
N CYS A 17 -5.67 13.87 -60.46
CA CYS A 17 -6.62 14.20 -59.39
C CYS A 17 -6.63 13.16 -58.26
N SER A 18 -6.35 11.87 -58.53
CA SER A 18 -6.29 10.84 -57.49
C SER A 18 -4.99 10.89 -56.65
N LEU A 19 -3.91 11.48 -57.17
CA LEU A 19 -2.67 11.68 -56.41
C LEU A 19 -2.69 12.96 -55.55
N ALA A 20 -3.63 13.87 -55.74
CA ALA A 20 -3.73 15.10 -54.94
C ALA A 20 -4.58 14.95 -53.66
N ILE A 21 -5.16 13.76 -53.41
CA ILE A 21 -6.03 13.48 -52.27
C ILE A 21 -5.28 12.74 -51.11
N LEU A 22 -4.00 12.43 -51.29
CA LEU A 22 -3.22 11.63 -50.32
C LEU A 22 -2.60 12.37 -49.12
N PRO A 23 -2.60 13.71 -48.97
CA PRO A 23 -2.11 14.35 -47.74
C PRO A 23 -3.19 14.65 -46.68
N ALA A 24 -4.41 14.18 -46.83
CA ALA A 24 -5.52 14.63 -45.96
C ALA A 24 -5.81 13.73 -44.75
N CYS A 25 -4.96 12.71 -44.49
CA CYS A 25 -5.20 11.76 -43.39
C CYS A 25 -4.20 11.84 -42.23
N ASP A 26 -3.13 12.61 -42.30
CA ASP A 26 -2.15 12.69 -41.22
C ASP A 26 -2.75 13.45 -40.02
N ASP A 27 -3.50 14.51 -40.22
CA ASP A 27 -4.12 15.30 -39.15
C ASP A 27 -5.26 14.56 -38.41
N PHE A 28 -5.91 13.57 -39.06
CA PHE A 28 -7.02 12.81 -38.44
C PHE A 28 -6.50 11.66 -37.55
N LEU A 29 -5.30 11.18 -37.78
CA LEU A 29 -4.69 10.13 -36.98
C LEU A 29 -3.92 10.68 -35.76
N ASP A 30 -3.58 11.97 -35.80
CA ASP A 30 -2.89 12.68 -34.72
C ASP A 30 -3.86 13.45 -33.79
N GLU A 31 -5.19 13.41 -34.02
CA GLU A 31 -6.13 13.91 -33.02
C GLU A 31 -6.11 13.01 -31.78
N GLU A 32 -5.66 13.59 -30.67
CA GLU A 32 -5.78 12.95 -29.36
C GLU A 32 -7.24 12.58 -29.09
N PRO A 33 -7.54 11.36 -28.59
CA PRO A 33 -8.89 10.96 -28.25
C PRO A 33 -9.50 11.98 -27.29
N GLN A 34 -10.57 12.66 -27.66
CA GLN A 34 -11.23 13.68 -26.84
C GLN A 34 -11.82 13.11 -25.53
N SER A 35 -11.90 11.79 -25.41
CA SER A 35 -12.43 11.07 -24.26
C SER A 35 -11.35 10.50 -23.32
N GLU A 36 -10.07 10.57 -23.69
CA GLU A 36 -8.97 10.07 -22.85
C GLU A 36 -8.07 11.23 -22.43
N VAL A 37 -7.79 11.30 -21.13
CA VAL A 37 -6.81 12.24 -20.60
C VAL A 37 -5.43 11.71 -20.96
N SER A 38 -4.72 12.41 -21.84
CA SER A 38 -3.34 11.99 -22.18
C SER A 38 -2.43 12.05 -20.95
N PRO A 39 -1.44 11.16 -20.85
CA PRO A 39 -0.50 11.15 -19.72
C PRO A 39 0.19 12.50 -19.51
N GLU A 40 0.43 13.27 -20.56
CA GLU A 40 1.07 14.57 -20.52
C GLU A 40 0.19 15.65 -19.89
N LYS A 41 -1.14 15.49 -19.99
CA LYS A 41 -2.14 16.43 -19.46
C LYS A 41 -2.71 16.02 -18.10
N TYR A 42 -2.23 14.93 -17.54
CA TYR A 42 -2.66 14.42 -16.26
C TYR A 42 -1.56 14.56 -15.19
N LEU A 43 -1.95 14.68 -13.92
CA LEU A 43 -1.06 14.89 -12.79
C LEU A 43 -0.25 16.21 -12.88
N LEU A 44 -0.93 17.31 -13.26
CA LEU A 44 -0.33 18.65 -13.38
C LEU A 44 -0.71 19.60 -12.23
N ASN A 45 -1.70 19.25 -11.44
CA ASN A 45 -2.17 20.13 -10.37
C ASN A 45 -2.55 19.33 -9.10
N GLU A 46 -2.63 20.08 -7.98
CA GLU A 46 -2.92 19.56 -6.66
C GLU A 46 -4.17 18.64 -6.63
N SER A 47 -5.27 19.06 -7.26
CA SER A 47 -6.52 18.27 -7.27
C SER A 47 -6.37 16.93 -8.00
N GLN A 48 -5.59 16.89 -9.09
CA GLN A 48 -5.32 15.65 -9.81
C GLN A 48 -4.42 14.71 -9.03
N LEU A 49 -3.38 15.24 -8.36
CA LEU A 49 -2.52 14.47 -7.47
C LEU A 49 -3.34 13.89 -6.31
N GLU A 50 -4.16 14.73 -5.68
CA GLU A 50 -5.04 14.33 -4.57
C GLU A 50 -6.02 13.23 -5.01
N ALA A 51 -6.69 13.40 -6.15
CA ALA A 51 -7.60 12.40 -6.70
C ALA A 51 -6.89 11.05 -6.95
N TYR A 52 -5.64 11.09 -7.42
CA TYR A 52 -4.86 9.88 -7.66
C TYR A 52 -4.54 9.12 -6.38
N VAL A 53 -4.06 9.77 -5.34
CA VAL A 53 -3.70 9.12 -4.08
C VAL A 53 -4.95 8.73 -3.28
N ASN A 54 -6.05 9.48 -3.38
CA ASN A 54 -7.28 9.22 -2.64
C ASN A 54 -7.89 7.84 -2.95
N LYS A 55 -7.69 7.30 -4.15
CA LYS A 55 -8.15 5.94 -4.48
C LYS A 55 -7.60 4.85 -3.55
N TYR A 56 -6.43 5.09 -2.94
CA TYR A 56 -5.79 4.15 -2.02
C TYR A 56 -6.29 4.27 -0.58
N TYR A 57 -7.04 5.34 -0.26
CA TYR A 57 -7.73 5.48 1.02
C TYR A 57 -9.09 4.78 1.03
N ALA A 58 -9.70 4.64 -0.15
CA ALA A 58 -11.00 4.04 -0.28
C ALA A 58 -10.90 2.52 -0.09
N ASP A 59 -11.69 1.99 0.82
CA ASP A 59 -11.98 0.57 0.91
C ASP A 59 -13.15 0.25 -0.03
N TYR A 60 -12.94 0.60 -1.30
CA TYR A 60 -13.97 0.49 -2.31
C TYR A 60 -14.05 -0.96 -2.80
N ASP A 61 -15.04 -1.70 -2.41
CA ASP A 61 -15.37 -3.07 -2.86
C ASP A 61 -14.73 -4.26 -2.11
N ASN A 62 -14.16 -4.11 -0.93
CA ASN A 62 -13.74 -5.29 -0.15
C ASN A 62 -14.88 -6.23 0.25
N TRP A 63 -16.12 -5.79 0.13
CA TRP A 63 -17.27 -6.63 0.46
C TRP A 63 -17.66 -7.64 -0.64
N LYS A 64 -17.15 -7.47 -1.87
CA LYS A 64 -17.53 -8.29 -3.03
C LYS A 64 -16.52 -9.36 -3.45
N SER A 65 -15.31 -9.34 -2.95
CA SER A 65 -14.33 -10.35 -3.39
C SER A 65 -13.24 -10.60 -2.37
N ASP A 66 -12.89 -11.87 -2.20
CA ASP A 66 -11.69 -12.33 -1.50
C ASP A 66 -10.38 -11.95 -2.22
N SER A 67 -10.43 -11.10 -3.26
CA SER A 67 -9.25 -10.70 -3.99
C SER A 67 -8.59 -9.50 -3.31
N ASP A 68 -7.37 -9.69 -2.87
CA ASP A 68 -6.47 -8.71 -2.27
C ASP A 68 -6.11 -7.51 -3.17
N ASP A 69 -6.74 -7.37 -4.34
CA ASP A 69 -6.32 -6.49 -5.43
C ASP A 69 -7.22 -5.27 -5.63
N LYS A 70 -8.20 -5.04 -4.78
CA LYS A 70 -9.17 -3.97 -5.01
C LYS A 70 -9.06 -2.84 -4.01
N GLY A 71 -8.48 -1.77 -4.47
CA GLY A 71 -8.77 -0.42 -4.08
C GLY A 71 -7.97 0.13 -2.92
N GLY A 72 -8.34 -0.02 -1.70
CA GLY A 72 -7.72 0.68 -0.59
C GLY A 72 -6.51 -0.06 0.00
N MET A 73 -5.37 0.62 0.10
CA MET A 73 -4.18 0.07 0.77
C MET A 73 -4.19 0.32 2.27
N ILE A 74 -4.96 1.29 2.72
CA ILE A 74 -5.08 1.61 4.13
C ILE A 74 -6.20 0.73 4.69
N PRO A 75 -5.88 -0.22 5.58
CA PRO A 75 -6.85 -1.16 6.07
C PRO A 75 -8.03 -0.45 6.72
N SER A 76 -9.24 -0.76 6.25
CA SER A 76 -10.44 -0.45 6.98
C SER A 76 -10.61 -1.47 8.08
N PHE A 77 -10.47 -1.04 9.31
CA PHE A 77 -10.56 -1.92 10.46
C PHE A 77 -11.92 -2.65 10.55
N TRP A 78 -12.98 -2.04 10.01
CA TRP A 78 -14.35 -2.52 10.10
C TRP A 78 -15.14 -2.38 8.78
N GLY A 79 -14.45 -2.16 7.69
CA GLY A 79 -15.01 -1.54 6.49
C GLY A 79 -15.72 -2.45 5.52
N SER A 80 -15.80 -3.75 5.73
CA SER A 80 -16.58 -4.57 4.82
C SER A 80 -17.61 -5.43 5.54
N GLU A 81 -18.71 -5.75 4.87
CA GLU A 81 -19.66 -6.75 5.34
C GLU A 81 -18.98 -8.10 5.64
N ASN A 82 -17.85 -8.34 5.03
CA ASN A 82 -17.04 -9.52 5.26
C ASN A 82 -16.00 -9.35 6.37
N GLY A 83 -15.97 -8.18 7.05
CA GLY A 83 -15.22 -7.91 8.26
C GLY A 83 -13.81 -8.48 8.22
N SER A 84 -12.95 -7.96 7.34
CA SER A 84 -11.62 -8.54 7.15
C SER A 84 -10.87 -8.63 8.47
N THR A 85 -10.90 -7.58 9.29
CA THR A 85 -10.20 -7.57 10.59
C THR A 85 -10.85 -8.47 11.62
N TYR A 86 -12.19 -8.54 11.66
CA TYR A 86 -12.88 -9.48 12.52
C TYR A 86 -12.60 -10.94 12.14
N LYS A 87 -12.48 -11.23 10.84
CA LYS A 87 -12.11 -12.56 10.33
C LYS A 87 -10.63 -12.86 10.43
N ASP A 88 -9.79 -11.85 10.52
CA ASP A 88 -8.35 -12.05 10.68
C ASP A 88 -8.03 -12.71 12.02
N ASP A 89 -8.83 -12.48 13.06
CA ASP A 89 -8.74 -13.20 14.32
C ASP A 89 -9.00 -14.70 14.18
N ASN A 90 -9.71 -15.15 13.14
CA ASN A 90 -9.84 -16.57 12.80
C ASN A 90 -8.51 -17.25 12.42
N ALA A 91 -7.46 -16.48 12.25
CA ALA A 91 -6.11 -16.96 12.00
C ALA A 91 -5.22 -16.92 13.27
N THR A 92 -5.79 -16.60 14.41
CA THR A 92 -5.12 -16.52 15.72
C THR A 92 -5.55 -17.68 16.63
N ASP A 93 -4.94 -17.76 17.79
CA ASP A 93 -5.31 -18.67 18.88
C ASP A 93 -6.54 -18.20 19.69
N ASN A 94 -7.01 -16.97 19.43
CA ASN A 94 -8.17 -16.40 20.13
C ASN A 94 -9.50 -16.79 19.49
N GLN A 95 -9.54 -16.90 18.16
CA GLN A 95 -10.79 -17.07 17.42
C GLN A 95 -10.63 -18.08 16.28
N GLN A 96 -11.70 -18.84 16.05
CA GLN A 96 -11.75 -19.85 14.99
C GLN A 96 -13.02 -19.70 14.15
N GLY A 97 -12.85 -19.71 12.83
CA GLY A 97 -13.95 -19.81 11.87
C GLY A 97 -14.40 -21.27 11.66
N THR A 98 -15.52 -21.46 10.99
CA THR A 98 -16.16 -22.77 10.73
C THR A 98 -15.20 -23.82 10.11
N ASN A 99 -14.21 -23.37 9.35
CA ASN A 99 -13.29 -24.26 8.63
C ASN A 99 -11.90 -24.41 9.28
N GLY A 100 -11.70 -23.94 10.50
CA GLY A 100 -10.50 -24.10 11.29
C GLY A 100 -9.19 -23.95 10.53
N ARG A 101 -8.65 -22.77 10.43
CA ARG A 101 -7.46 -22.51 9.57
C ARG A 101 -6.22 -23.29 10.01
N TYR A 102 -6.11 -23.58 11.30
CA TYR A 102 -4.99 -24.33 11.89
C TYR A 102 -5.15 -25.87 11.85
N LEU A 103 -6.34 -26.35 11.49
CA LEU A 103 -6.66 -27.78 11.50
C LEU A 103 -6.44 -28.46 10.12
N LYS A 104 -5.97 -27.73 9.12
CA LYS A 104 -5.64 -28.30 7.82
C LYS A 104 -4.16 -28.68 7.80
N ASP A 105 -3.89 -29.95 7.66
CA ASP A 105 -2.54 -30.52 7.56
C ASP A 105 -1.79 -30.11 6.29
N THR A 106 -2.49 -29.51 5.31
CA THR A 106 -1.90 -29.14 4.04
C THR A 106 -2.12 -27.68 3.70
N TRP A 107 -1.02 -26.98 3.48
CA TRP A 107 -0.99 -25.64 2.94
C TRP A 107 -0.71 -25.71 1.44
N THR A 108 -1.62 -25.20 0.62
CA THR A 108 -1.40 -25.12 -0.83
C THR A 108 -1.11 -23.70 -1.25
N VAL A 109 -0.11 -23.55 -2.11
CA VAL A 109 0.14 -22.29 -2.80
C VAL A 109 -0.74 -22.26 -4.04
N ALA A 110 -1.56 -21.23 -4.20
CA ALA A 110 -2.37 -21.08 -5.40
C ALA A 110 -1.48 -20.92 -6.64
N GLN A 111 -1.88 -21.55 -7.76
CA GLN A 111 -1.14 -21.46 -9.03
C GLN A 111 -1.25 -20.07 -9.67
N SER A 112 -2.28 -19.31 -9.32
CA SER A 112 -2.53 -17.95 -9.83
C SER A 112 -3.15 -17.08 -8.75
N GLY A 113 -2.97 -15.78 -8.86
CA GLY A 113 -3.46 -14.82 -7.87
C GLY A 113 -2.56 -14.73 -6.63
N GLY A 114 -3.13 -14.24 -5.54
CA GLY A 114 -2.42 -14.06 -4.28
C GLY A 114 -1.55 -12.79 -4.25
N LYS A 115 -0.59 -12.76 -3.36
CA LYS A 115 0.22 -11.54 -3.10
C LYS A 115 1.33 -11.31 -4.14
N TRP A 116 1.55 -12.24 -5.06
CA TRP A 116 2.49 -12.06 -6.18
C TRP A 116 1.82 -11.26 -7.30
N ASN A 117 1.64 -9.98 -7.08
CA ASN A 117 1.15 -9.06 -8.10
C ASN A 117 1.79 -7.68 -7.95
N PHE A 118 1.83 -6.91 -9.04
CA PHE A 118 2.50 -5.63 -9.13
C PHE A 118 1.57 -4.49 -9.53
N THR A 119 0.25 -4.69 -9.55
CA THR A 119 -0.73 -3.70 -10.03
C THR A 119 -0.59 -2.37 -9.30
N ASN A 120 -0.64 -2.39 -7.97
CA ASN A 120 -0.51 -1.17 -7.18
C ASN A 120 0.92 -0.60 -7.23
N ILE A 121 1.94 -1.48 -7.20
CA ILE A 121 3.35 -1.07 -7.34
C ILE A 121 3.55 -0.34 -8.66
N ASN A 122 3.07 -0.89 -9.78
CA ASN A 122 3.19 -0.28 -11.09
C ASN A 122 2.48 1.07 -11.16
N ALA A 123 1.26 1.15 -10.63
CA ALA A 123 0.50 2.41 -10.59
C ALA A 123 1.19 3.49 -9.74
N LEU A 124 1.78 3.12 -8.59
CA LEU A 124 2.52 4.05 -7.75
C LEU A 124 3.87 4.42 -8.35
N ASN A 125 4.53 3.50 -9.07
CA ASN A 125 5.72 3.81 -9.86
C ASN A 125 5.40 4.83 -10.96
N TYR A 126 4.30 4.64 -11.69
CA TYR A 126 3.82 5.61 -12.68
C TYR A 126 3.60 6.99 -12.06
N TYR A 127 2.90 7.03 -10.93
CA TYR A 127 2.67 8.28 -10.21
C TYR A 127 3.97 8.98 -9.85
N LEU A 128 4.87 8.30 -9.13
CA LEU A 128 6.12 8.88 -8.66
C LEU A 128 7.06 9.27 -9.82
N GLN A 129 7.17 8.42 -10.84
CA GLN A 129 7.99 8.69 -12.03
C GLN A 129 7.49 9.93 -12.79
N THR A 130 6.18 10.21 -12.74
CA THR A 130 5.56 11.36 -13.39
C THR A 130 5.66 12.62 -12.54
N VAL A 131 5.32 12.54 -11.24
CA VAL A 131 5.14 13.76 -10.44
C VAL A 131 6.43 14.26 -9.78
N VAL A 132 7.40 13.39 -9.48
CA VAL A 132 8.65 13.80 -8.82
C VAL A 132 9.44 14.78 -9.69
N PRO A 133 9.74 14.51 -10.97
CA PRO A 133 10.41 15.47 -11.82
C PRO A 133 9.63 16.77 -12.01
N ARG A 134 8.30 16.67 -12.12
CA ARG A 134 7.43 17.86 -12.24
C ARG A 134 7.46 18.74 -11.01
N LEU A 135 7.50 18.13 -9.82
CA LEU A 135 7.67 18.88 -8.56
C LEU A 135 9.02 19.59 -8.51
N GLU A 136 10.10 18.90 -8.87
CA GLU A 136 11.46 19.44 -8.87
C GLU A 136 11.64 20.57 -9.88
N ASN A 137 10.99 20.48 -11.04
CA ASN A 137 11.03 21.49 -12.10
C ASN A 137 10.03 22.64 -11.88
N GLY A 138 9.17 22.58 -10.86
CA GLY A 138 8.16 23.61 -10.63
C GLY A 138 7.02 23.61 -11.67
N GLU A 139 6.75 22.48 -12.31
CA GLU A 139 5.72 22.33 -13.35
C GLU A 139 4.31 22.07 -12.78
N LEU A 140 4.23 21.76 -11.46
CA LEU A 140 2.96 21.47 -10.80
C LEU A 140 2.29 22.76 -10.31
N THR A 141 0.97 22.85 -10.53
CA THR A 141 0.15 23.98 -10.05
C THR A 141 -0.55 23.61 -8.75
N GLY A 142 -0.33 24.42 -7.70
CA GLY A 142 -0.91 24.24 -6.37
C GLY A 142 -0.07 24.87 -5.28
N THR A 143 -0.44 24.61 -4.03
CA THR A 143 0.35 25.04 -2.89
C THR A 143 1.57 24.11 -2.71
N GLU A 144 2.76 24.65 -2.70
CA GLU A 144 4.00 23.86 -2.64
C GLU A 144 4.00 22.84 -1.49
N SER A 145 3.55 23.24 -0.31
CA SER A 145 3.44 22.33 0.85
C SER A 145 2.48 21.17 0.60
N ASN A 146 1.35 21.41 -0.08
CA ASN A 146 0.38 20.37 -0.40
C ASN A 146 0.90 19.46 -1.51
N LEU A 147 1.52 20.02 -2.55
CA LEU A 147 2.14 19.25 -3.62
C LEU A 147 3.21 18.30 -3.08
N LYS A 148 4.13 18.80 -2.24
CA LYS A 148 5.13 17.97 -1.55
C LYS A 148 4.47 16.87 -0.72
N HIS A 149 3.43 17.22 0.02
CA HIS A 149 2.71 16.26 0.85
C HIS A 149 2.10 15.13 0.02
N LEU A 150 1.43 15.45 -1.08
CA LEU A 150 0.81 14.46 -1.98
C LEU A 150 1.84 13.55 -2.66
N VAL A 151 2.99 14.08 -3.04
CA VAL A 151 4.11 13.26 -3.53
C VAL A 151 4.63 12.34 -2.43
N GLY A 152 4.77 12.85 -1.20
CA GLY A 152 5.13 12.05 -0.04
C GLY A 152 4.17 10.91 0.26
N GLU A 153 2.86 11.14 0.08
CA GLU A 153 1.86 10.06 0.18
C GLU A 153 2.09 8.95 -0.85
N GLY A 154 2.49 9.29 -2.08
CA GLY A 154 2.85 8.31 -3.09
C GLY A 154 3.99 7.38 -2.65
N TYR A 155 5.04 7.93 -2.04
CA TYR A 155 6.13 7.16 -1.45
C TYR A 155 5.66 6.30 -0.28
N PHE A 156 4.87 6.86 0.64
CA PHE A 156 4.28 6.12 1.75
C PHE A 156 3.48 4.91 1.27
N LEU A 157 2.60 5.12 0.29
CA LEU A 157 1.73 4.08 -0.25
C LEU A 157 2.54 2.97 -0.92
N ARG A 158 3.60 3.32 -1.66
CA ARG A 158 4.49 2.31 -2.26
C ARG A 158 5.24 1.52 -1.18
N ALA A 159 5.74 2.19 -0.15
CA ALA A 159 6.36 1.56 1.00
C ALA A 159 5.41 0.58 1.71
N LEU A 160 4.16 0.97 1.92
CA LEU A 160 3.13 0.13 2.54
C LEU A 160 2.82 -1.11 1.69
N GLU A 161 2.71 -0.96 0.36
CA GLU A 161 2.48 -2.08 -0.55
C GLU A 161 3.65 -3.07 -0.51
N TYR A 162 4.89 -2.58 -0.50
CA TYR A 162 6.07 -3.43 -0.34
C TYR A 162 6.13 -4.09 1.03
N PHE A 163 5.68 -3.43 2.08
CA PHE A 163 5.62 -4.03 3.41
C PHE A 163 4.65 -5.22 3.47
N PHE A 164 3.49 -5.13 2.82
CA PHE A 164 2.59 -6.28 2.68
C PHE A 164 3.24 -7.44 1.92
N ARG A 165 4.05 -7.16 0.90
CA ARG A 165 4.80 -8.20 0.17
C ARG A 165 5.91 -8.81 1.03
N LEU A 166 6.67 -7.98 1.74
CA LEU A 166 7.71 -8.41 2.67
C LEU A 166 7.16 -9.36 3.74
N GLN A 167 6.03 -9.00 4.36
CA GLN A 167 5.39 -9.83 5.39
C GLN A 167 4.91 -11.18 4.85
N ARG A 168 4.46 -11.25 3.61
CA ARG A 168 3.84 -12.44 3.03
C ARG A 168 4.81 -13.33 2.25
N LEU A 169 5.80 -12.74 1.60
CA LEU A 169 6.66 -13.40 0.64
C LEU A 169 8.14 -13.38 1.03
N GLY A 170 8.56 -12.50 1.93
CA GLY A 170 9.97 -12.30 2.27
C GLY A 170 10.74 -11.68 1.11
N ASP A 171 11.63 -12.47 0.48
CA ASP A 171 12.36 -12.04 -0.72
C ASP A 171 11.38 -11.66 -1.84
N PHE A 172 11.54 -10.45 -2.38
CA PHE A 172 10.62 -9.92 -3.38
C PHE A 172 11.35 -9.00 -4.38
N PRO A 173 10.94 -8.92 -5.66
CA PRO A 173 11.54 -8.00 -6.62
C PRO A 173 11.33 -6.54 -6.24
N ILE A 174 12.39 -5.73 -6.33
CA ILE A 174 12.33 -4.28 -6.14
C ILE A 174 12.20 -3.59 -7.49
N VAL A 175 10.97 -3.18 -7.84
CA VAL A 175 10.64 -2.50 -9.09
C VAL A 175 10.29 -1.04 -8.78
N LYS A 176 11.12 -0.09 -9.24
CA LYS A 176 11.00 1.34 -8.92
C LYS A 176 10.39 2.18 -10.03
N THR A 177 10.25 1.62 -11.22
CA THR A 177 9.79 2.31 -12.43
C THR A 177 8.72 1.50 -13.14
N VAL A 178 7.98 2.14 -14.03
CA VAL A 178 7.13 1.44 -15.00
C VAL A 178 8.02 0.66 -15.95
N LEU A 179 7.77 -0.64 -16.08
CA LEU A 179 8.55 -1.51 -16.96
C LEU A 179 7.93 -1.56 -18.35
N PRO A 180 8.75 -1.65 -19.41
CA PRO A 180 8.26 -1.93 -20.75
C PRO A 180 7.67 -3.35 -20.81
N ASP A 181 6.69 -3.56 -21.69
CA ASP A 181 6.09 -4.88 -21.96
C ASP A 181 7.03 -5.72 -22.86
N GLU A 182 8.22 -6.01 -22.34
CA GLU A 182 9.29 -6.76 -23.02
C GLU A 182 9.74 -7.89 -22.13
N GLN A 183 9.82 -9.10 -22.69
CA GLN A 183 10.15 -10.32 -21.94
C GLN A 183 11.48 -10.21 -21.18
N GLU A 184 12.51 -9.63 -21.78
CA GLU A 184 13.83 -9.51 -21.16
C GLU A 184 13.78 -8.57 -19.94
N ALA A 185 13.16 -7.39 -20.10
CA ALA A 185 13.01 -6.41 -19.02
C ALA A 185 12.19 -6.96 -17.86
N LEU A 186 11.07 -7.64 -18.16
CA LEU A 186 10.20 -8.25 -17.14
C LEU A 186 10.90 -9.42 -16.44
N THR A 187 11.68 -10.23 -17.18
CA THR A 187 12.44 -11.34 -16.58
C THR A 187 13.51 -10.82 -15.63
N GLU A 188 14.26 -9.80 -16.04
CA GLU A 188 15.29 -9.18 -15.20
C GLU A 188 14.69 -8.56 -13.94
N ALA A 189 13.61 -7.81 -14.08
CA ALA A 189 12.91 -7.18 -12.98
C ALA A 189 12.18 -8.16 -12.03
N SER A 190 12.03 -9.43 -12.44
CA SER A 190 11.40 -10.49 -11.62
C SER A 190 12.37 -11.16 -10.64
N LYS A 191 13.65 -10.80 -10.67
CA LYS A 191 14.64 -11.31 -9.72
C LYS A 191 14.30 -10.85 -8.30
N ARG A 192 14.23 -11.79 -7.36
CA ARG A 192 13.91 -11.46 -5.96
C ARG A 192 15.14 -10.90 -5.25
N SER A 193 15.01 -9.71 -4.74
CA SER A 193 15.98 -9.17 -3.76
C SER A 193 15.79 -9.86 -2.41
N PRO A 194 16.87 -10.07 -1.65
CA PRO A 194 16.80 -10.53 -0.27
C PRO A 194 15.90 -9.66 0.58
N ARG A 195 15.19 -10.27 1.54
CA ARG A 195 14.17 -9.60 2.35
C ARG A 195 14.65 -8.34 3.05
N ASN A 196 15.86 -8.33 3.58
CA ASN A 196 16.42 -7.15 4.23
C ASN A 196 16.68 -6.00 3.24
N GLU A 197 17.04 -6.29 1.99
CA GLU A 197 17.13 -5.26 0.95
C GLU A 197 15.74 -4.70 0.60
N VAL A 198 14.72 -5.55 0.55
CA VAL A 198 13.33 -5.09 0.41
C VAL A 198 12.94 -4.19 1.58
N ALA A 199 13.26 -4.57 2.81
CA ALA A 199 13.02 -3.74 3.99
C ALA A 199 13.76 -2.39 3.91
N ARG A 200 15.03 -2.37 3.51
CA ARG A 200 15.80 -1.14 3.30
C ARG A 200 15.18 -0.25 2.22
N PHE A 201 14.69 -0.83 1.15
CA PHE A 201 13.95 -0.08 0.12
C PHE A 201 12.68 0.55 0.69
N ILE A 202 11.91 -0.17 1.50
CA ILE A 202 10.74 0.36 2.19
C ILE A 202 11.13 1.54 3.09
N LEU A 203 12.21 1.41 3.89
CA LEU A 203 12.68 2.50 4.73
C LEU A 203 13.10 3.72 3.90
N SER A 204 13.76 3.51 2.75
CA SER A 204 14.14 4.59 1.84
C SER A 204 12.93 5.35 1.29
N ASP A 205 11.88 4.66 0.89
CA ASP A 205 10.62 5.31 0.46
C ASP A 205 9.96 6.07 1.62
N LEU A 206 9.98 5.51 2.83
CA LEU A 206 9.46 6.20 4.00
C LEU A 206 10.29 7.43 4.38
N ASP A 207 11.60 7.43 4.16
CA ASP A 207 12.43 8.62 4.36
C ASP A 207 12.07 9.72 3.37
N GLN A 208 11.78 9.39 2.11
CA GLN A 208 11.24 10.34 1.14
C GLN A 208 9.88 10.89 1.60
N ALA A 209 8.97 10.00 2.03
CA ALA A 209 7.67 10.40 2.58
C ALA A 209 7.83 11.36 3.77
N ILE A 210 8.66 11.02 4.75
CA ILE A 210 8.91 11.83 5.96
C ILE A 210 9.49 13.20 5.61
N SER A 211 10.35 13.29 4.58
CA SER A 211 10.95 14.55 4.15
C SER A 211 9.95 15.49 3.47
N LEU A 212 8.95 14.93 2.77
CA LEU A 212 7.99 15.69 1.96
C LEU A 212 6.68 15.98 2.70
N MET A 213 6.26 15.08 3.59
CA MET A 213 4.99 15.19 4.30
C MET A 213 5.08 16.10 5.52
N ASN A 214 3.94 16.63 5.93
CA ASN A 214 3.78 17.42 7.15
C ASN A 214 2.68 16.84 8.05
N ASN A 215 2.51 17.39 9.27
CA ASN A 215 1.50 16.97 10.23
C ASN A 215 0.26 17.89 10.23
N ASN A 216 0.25 18.95 9.40
CA ASN A 216 -0.87 19.88 9.33
C ASN A 216 -1.93 19.40 8.32
N VAL A 217 -2.48 18.23 8.56
CA VAL A 217 -3.52 17.59 7.75
C VAL A 217 -4.63 17.06 8.65
N LYS A 218 -5.80 16.80 8.07
CA LYS A 218 -6.88 16.12 8.81
C LYS A 218 -6.39 14.74 9.25
N LYS A 219 -6.74 14.31 10.47
CA LYS A 219 -6.34 12.99 10.99
C LYS A 219 -6.99 11.79 10.28
N THR A 220 -7.84 12.04 9.29
CA THR A 220 -8.31 11.03 8.35
C THR A 220 -7.40 10.87 7.14
N ARG A 221 -6.25 11.58 7.12
CA ARG A 221 -5.26 11.56 6.05
C ARG A 221 -3.89 11.18 6.59
N LEU A 222 -3.07 10.56 5.76
CA LEU A 222 -1.68 10.24 6.08
C LEU A 222 -0.91 11.51 6.48
N SER A 223 -0.07 11.39 7.50
CA SER A 223 0.74 12.49 8.01
C SER A 223 2.20 12.06 8.13
N LYS A 224 3.10 13.02 8.35
CA LYS A 224 4.50 12.72 8.64
C LYS A 224 4.66 11.77 9.83
N ASN A 225 3.85 11.95 10.88
CA ASN A 225 3.87 11.05 12.04
C ASN A 225 3.41 9.63 11.68
N ALA A 226 2.44 9.48 10.78
CA ALA A 226 2.04 8.16 10.28
C ALA A 226 3.19 7.48 9.52
N ALA A 227 3.96 8.23 8.73
CA ALA A 227 5.12 7.71 8.02
C ALA A 227 6.25 7.29 8.98
N LEU A 228 6.53 8.08 10.01
CA LEU A 228 7.49 7.73 11.07
C LEU A 228 7.08 6.45 11.82
N LEU A 229 5.81 6.31 12.17
CA LEU A 229 5.31 5.11 12.86
C LEU A 229 5.36 3.88 11.95
N LEU A 230 5.04 4.02 10.66
CA LEU A 230 5.19 2.92 9.72
C LEU A 230 6.66 2.54 9.56
N LYS A 231 7.58 3.53 9.46
CA LYS A 231 9.02 3.28 9.41
C LYS A 231 9.50 2.49 10.62
N SER A 232 9.11 2.91 11.82
CA SER A 232 9.41 2.19 13.06
C SER A 232 8.90 0.76 13.04
N ARG A 233 7.65 0.56 12.61
CA ARG A 233 7.03 -0.78 12.53
C ARG A 233 7.76 -1.69 11.54
N VAL A 234 8.08 -1.22 10.36
CA VAL A 234 8.80 -1.99 9.32
C VAL A 234 10.17 -2.39 9.83
N ALA A 235 10.92 -1.43 10.38
CA ALA A 235 12.26 -1.68 10.88
C ALA A 235 12.26 -2.65 12.06
N LEU A 236 11.34 -2.51 13.02
CA LEU A 236 11.20 -3.44 14.14
C LEU A 236 10.82 -4.85 13.66
N PHE A 237 9.89 -4.94 12.69
CA PHE A 237 9.47 -6.21 12.10
C PHE A 237 10.66 -6.94 11.49
N GLU A 238 11.44 -6.27 10.65
CA GLU A 238 12.58 -6.92 10.00
C GLU A 238 13.69 -7.29 10.99
N ALA A 239 14.03 -6.41 11.92
CA ALA A 239 15.01 -6.69 12.96
C ALA A 239 14.64 -7.92 13.78
N THR A 240 13.40 -8.03 14.22
CA THR A 240 12.93 -9.16 15.02
C THR A 240 12.82 -10.43 14.18
N TRP A 241 12.40 -10.31 12.90
CA TRP A 241 12.40 -11.43 11.99
C TRP A 241 13.80 -12.01 11.80
N GLU A 242 14.78 -11.19 11.45
CA GLU A 242 16.17 -11.63 11.30
C GLU A 242 16.72 -12.23 12.58
N LYS A 243 16.45 -11.60 13.73
CA LYS A 243 16.92 -12.07 15.05
C LYS A 243 16.42 -13.48 15.40
N TYR A 244 15.12 -13.71 15.20
CA TYR A 244 14.50 -14.98 15.62
C TYR A 244 14.62 -16.09 14.58
N HIS A 245 14.96 -15.76 13.33
CA HIS A 245 15.14 -16.72 12.24
C HIS A 245 16.60 -16.82 11.77
N ALA A 246 17.56 -16.23 12.49
CA ALA A 246 18.97 -16.30 12.15
C ALA A 246 19.42 -17.74 11.90
N GLY A 247 20.16 -17.95 10.80
CA GLY A 247 20.68 -19.27 10.42
C GLY A 247 19.67 -20.20 9.74
N THR A 248 18.39 -19.81 9.63
CA THR A 248 17.35 -20.62 8.96
C THR A 248 17.13 -20.20 7.50
N ALA A 249 16.37 -20.98 6.76
CA ALA A 249 15.97 -20.68 5.38
C ALA A 249 15.16 -19.38 5.20
N LEU A 250 14.70 -18.77 6.30
CA LEU A 250 13.83 -17.60 6.31
C LEU A 250 14.59 -16.27 6.29
N VAL A 251 15.92 -16.32 6.34
CA VAL A 251 16.79 -15.14 6.27
C VAL A 251 17.93 -15.35 5.26
N PRO A 252 18.45 -14.28 4.63
CA PRO A 252 19.58 -14.40 3.74
C PRO A 252 20.79 -15.08 4.40
N ASN A 253 21.53 -15.88 3.63
CA ASN A 253 22.67 -16.68 4.08
C ASN A 253 22.38 -17.73 5.15
N GLY A 254 21.12 -17.91 5.55
CA GLY A 254 20.73 -19.00 6.42
C GLY A 254 20.66 -20.34 5.71
N THR A 255 20.70 -21.43 6.47
CA THR A 255 20.69 -22.80 5.93
C THR A 255 19.40 -23.05 5.14
N GLY A 256 19.54 -23.35 3.85
CA GLY A 256 18.40 -23.61 2.96
C GLY A 256 17.70 -22.34 2.43
N TRP A 257 18.29 -21.17 2.60
CA TRP A 257 17.74 -19.96 1.99
C TRP A 257 17.59 -20.11 0.47
N PRO A 258 16.36 -19.93 -0.10
CA PRO A 258 16.11 -20.16 -1.52
C PRO A 258 16.89 -19.22 -2.44
N GLY A 259 17.27 -18.04 -1.95
CA GLY A 259 18.07 -17.06 -2.68
C GLY A 259 19.50 -17.50 -2.94
N ALA A 260 20.08 -18.37 -2.09
CA ALA A 260 21.47 -18.85 -2.21
C ALA A 260 21.75 -19.60 -3.52
N GLY A 261 20.73 -20.27 -4.09
CA GLY A 261 20.85 -21.00 -5.35
C GLY A 261 20.62 -20.16 -6.61
N LYS A 262 20.56 -18.82 -6.49
CA LYS A 262 20.30 -17.91 -7.58
C LYS A 262 21.60 -17.16 -7.97
N ASP A 263 21.95 -17.18 -9.23
CA ASP A 263 23.17 -16.54 -9.74
C ASP A 263 23.24 -15.05 -9.39
N TYR A 264 22.11 -14.36 -9.40
CA TYR A 264 22.01 -12.94 -9.06
C TYR A 264 22.19 -12.64 -7.54
N ASN A 265 22.18 -13.66 -6.70
CA ASN A 265 22.52 -13.57 -5.28
C ASN A 265 23.88 -14.22 -4.95
N ALA A 266 24.64 -14.60 -5.97
CA ALA A 266 25.95 -15.22 -5.75
C ALA A 266 26.87 -14.28 -4.95
N GLY A 267 27.39 -14.76 -3.84
CA GLY A 267 28.26 -13.97 -2.95
C GLY A 267 27.52 -12.87 -2.17
N TYR A 268 26.21 -13.01 -1.97
CA TYR A 268 25.42 -12.05 -1.19
C TYR A 268 26.08 -11.75 0.17
N GLN A 269 26.13 -10.49 0.50
CA GLN A 269 26.62 -9.96 1.78
C GLN A 269 25.56 -9.00 2.35
N PHE A 270 25.33 -9.07 3.67
CA PHE A 270 24.48 -8.08 4.33
C PHE A 270 25.06 -6.67 4.13
N PRO A 271 24.25 -5.66 3.77
CA PRO A 271 24.72 -4.28 3.62
C PRO A 271 25.46 -3.73 4.85
N SER A 272 25.05 -4.15 6.04
CA SER A 272 25.74 -3.79 7.30
C SER A 272 26.96 -4.65 7.61
N GLY A 273 27.29 -5.66 6.78
CA GLY A 273 28.45 -6.53 6.89
C GLY A 273 28.17 -7.87 7.60
N SER A 274 27.19 -7.96 8.48
CA SER A 274 26.74 -9.22 9.10
C SER A 274 25.27 -9.13 9.51
N ILE A 275 24.64 -10.27 9.81
CA ILE A 275 23.24 -10.29 10.26
C ILE A 275 23.07 -9.57 11.61
N GLU A 276 24.02 -9.66 12.52
CA GLU A 276 23.96 -8.96 13.81
C GLU A 276 23.94 -7.44 13.62
N LYS A 277 24.80 -6.94 12.74
CA LYS A 277 24.84 -5.52 12.40
C LYS A 277 23.62 -5.07 11.59
N GLU A 278 23.04 -5.95 10.78
CA GLU A 278 21.80 -5.68 10.06
C GLU A 278 20.62 -5.53 11.05
N ILE A 279 20.54 -6.43 12.04
CA ILE A 279 19.57 -6.34 13.13
C ILE A 279 19.76 -5.03 13.92
N GLU A 280 20.99 -4.66 14.25
CA GLU A 280 21.31 -3.41 14.95
C GLU A 280 20.89 -2.19 14.13
N PHE A 281 21.15 -2.19 12.82
CA PHE A 281 20.70 -1.14 11.90
C PHE A 281 19.18 -0.97 11.97
N PHE A 282 18.41 -2.03 11.77
CA PHE A 282 16.96 -1.95 11.79
C PHE A 282 16.40 -1.57 13.17
N LEU A 283 16.97 -2.04 14.27
CA LEU A 283 16.54 -1.61 15.61
C LEU A 283 16.81 -0.12 15.84
N THR A 284 17.94 0.38 15.36
CA THR A 284 18.29 1.81 15.44
C THR A 284 17.32 2.67 14.66
N GLU A 285 16.99 2.27 13.43
CA GLU A 285 15.99 2.94 12.60
C GLU A 285 14.60 2.92 13.26
N ALA A 286 14.21 1.79 13.85
CA ALA A 286 12.94 1.66 14.56
C ALA A 286 12.84 2.61 15.75
N MET A 287 13.87 2.66 16.59
CA MET A 287 13.91 3.56 17.75
C MET A 287 13.95 5.02 17.36
N SER A 288 14.79 5.37 16.38
CA SER A 288 14.92 6.76 15.89
C SER A 288 13.61 7.29 15.32
N ALA A 289 12.87 6.48 14.59
CA ALA A 289 11.58 6.89 14.03
C ALA A 289 10.49 6.96 15.12
N ALA A 290 10.45 5.99 16.05
CA ALA A 290 9.46 5.97 17.12
C ALA A 290 9.60 7.14 18.08
N SER A 291 10.82 7.48 18.51
CA SER A 291 11.08 8.55 19.49
C SER A 291 10.61 9.90 18.96
N GLN A 292 10.77 10.19 17.67
CA GLN A 292 10.30 11.44 17.07
C GLN A 292 8.79 11.65 17.23
N VAL A 293 8.00 10.59 17.27
CA VAL A 293 6.56 10.67 17.49
C VAL A 293 6.23 10.62 18.98
N ALA A 294 6.84 9.70 19.72
CA ALA A 294 6.59 9.51 21.15
C ALA A 294 6.88 10.78 21.97
N ASP A 295 7.97 11.47 21.62
CA ASP A 295 8.36 12.70 22.33
C ASP A 295 7.49 13.91 21.97
N ALA A 296 6.74 13.84 20.84
CA ALA A 296 5.88 14.91 20.36
C ALA A 296 4.39 14.73 20.68
N VAL A 297 3.99 13.57 21.18
CA VAL A 297 2.59 13.19 21.39
C VAL A 297 2.34 12.86 22.86
N GLN A 298 1.36 13.52 23.45
CA GLN A 298 0.91 13.18 24.80
C GLN A 298 -0.11 12.05 24.74
N LEU A 299 0.13 10.99 25.50
CA LEU A 299 -0.81 9.87 25.63
C LEU A 299 -2.06 10.29 26.42
N THR A 300 -3.18 9.70 26.06
CA THR A 300 -4.45 9.87 26.77
C THR A 300 -4.40 9.09 28.08
N GLU A 301 -4.84 9.71 29.15
CA GLU A 301 -4.87 9.09 30.47
C GLU A 301 -5.77 7.84 30.47
N ASN A 302 -5.22 6.73 30.97
CA ASN A 302 -5.98 5.50 31.23
C ASN A 302 -6.08 5.25 32.74
N ASN A 303 -7.22 5.59 33.32
CA ASN A 303 -7.49 5.36 34.73
C ASN A 303 -8.02 3.95 35.03
N GLN A 304 -7.98 3.04 34.07
CA GLN A 304 -8.37 1.62 34.16
C GLN A 304 -9.87 1.37 34.45
N ILE A 305 -10.71 2.36 34.35
CA ILE A 305 -12.16 2.16 34.41
C ILE A 305 -12.61 1.59 33.07
N ILE A 306 -13.12 0.35 33.06
CA ILE A 306 -13.43 -0.39 31.83
C ILE A 306 -14.67 0.17 31.12
N ARG A 307 -15.61 0.74 31.87
CA ARG A 307 -16.82 1.36 31.34
C ARG A 307 -17.30 2.47 32.24
N ASP A 308 -18.07 3.39 31.67
CA ASP A 308 -18.70 4.48 32.42
C ASP A 308 -19.62 3.90 33.50
N GLN A 309 -19.32 4.22 34.73
CA GLN A 309 -20.14 3.87 35.91
C GLN A 309 -20.37 5.15 36.68
N ALA A 310 -21.64 5.43 36.95
CA ALA A 310 -22.08 6.67 37.63
C ALA A 310 -21.31 6.97 38.93
N SER A 311 -20.80 5.93 39.61
CA SER A 311 -20.04 6.06 40.86
C SER A 311 -18.52 6.15 40.70
N LYS A 312 -17.96 5.85 39.49
CA LYS A 312 -16.52 5.73 39.26
C LYS A 312 -15.95 6.75 38.28
N GLY A 313 -16.84 7.51 37.62
CA GLY A 313 -16.42 8.48 36.60
C GLY A 313 -16.12 7.83 35.24
N LYS A 314 -15.47 8.60 34.38
CA LYS A 314 -15.16 8.23 33.00
C LYS A 314 -13.69 7.88 32.85
N ASN A 315 -13.37 7.04 31.85
CA ASN A 315 -12.02 6.76 31.44
C ASN A 315 -11.73 7.49 30.10
N PRO A 316 -10.87 8.52 30.09
CA PRO A 316 -10.54 9.23 28.86
C PRO A 316 -10.03 8.33 27.74
N TYR A 317 -9.26 7.29 28.07
CA TYR A 317 -8.77 6.29 27.13
C TYR A 317 -9.92 5.47 26.50
N TYR A 318 -10.90 5.07 27.30
CA TYR A 318 -12.10 4.40 26.80
C TYR A 318 -12.92 5.34 25.89
N ASP A 319 -13.12 6.58 26.33
CA ASP A 319 -13.88 7.60 25.59
C ASP A 319 -13.23 7.89 24.23
N MET A 320 -11.92 7.87 24.13
CA MET A 320 -11.19 8.06 22.87
C MET A 320 -11.60 7.01 21.82
N PHE A 321 -11.65 5.73 22.20
CA PHE A 321 -12.06 4.64 21.30
C PHE A 321 -13.56 4.60 21.04
N ALA A 322 -14.37 5.09 21.97
CA ALA A 322 -15.82 5.16 21.83
C ALA A 322 -16.31 6.42 21.11
N SER A 323 -15.42 7.37 20.82
CA SER A 323 -15.76 8.63 20.17
C SER A 323 -16.11 8.44 18.70
N HIS A 324 -17.13 9.14 18.22
CA HIS A 324 -17.43 9.28 16.80
C HIS A 324 -16.38 10.10 16.06
N ASP A 325 -15.77 11.06 16.74
CA ASP A 325 -14.68 11.90 16.22
C ASP A 325 -13.52 11.92 17.23
N PRO A 326 -12.53 11.06 17.07
CA PRO A 326 -11.37 11.03 17.93
C PRO A 326 -10.29 12.08 17.56
N SER A 327 -10.57 13.00 16.65
CA SER A 327 -9.56 13.98 16.16
C SER A 327 -9.01 14.90 17.26
N GLY A 328 -9.78 15.13 18.34
CA GLY A 328 -9.38 15.96 19.48
C GLY A 328 -8.31 15.32 20.38
N TYR A 329 -8.10 14.01 20.30
CA TYR A 329 -7.10 13.32 21.11
C TYR A 329 -5.72 13.40 20.47
N SER A 330 -4.72 13.92 21.21
CA SER A 330 -3.34 14.09 20.73
C SER A 330 -2.70 12.79 20.26
N GLU A 331 -2.95 11.71 20.95
CA GLU A 331 -2.46 10.36 20.69
C GLU A 331 -2.96 9.77 19.36
N VAL A 332 -4.12 10.20 18.87
CA VAL A 332 -4.67 9.73 17.62
C VAL A 332 -3.95 10.39 16.46
N ILE A 333 -3.11 9.65 15.77
CA ILE A 333 -2.32 10.08 14.59
C ILE A 333 -3.16 10.01 13.32
N MET A 334 -3.90 8.91 13.17
CA MET A 334 -4.80 8.68 12.05
C MET A 334 -5.98 7.83 12.48
N TYR A 335 -7.17 8.13 11.95
CA TYR A 335 -8.36 7.30 12.13
C TYR A 335 -9.21 7.28 10.88
N ARG A 336 -10.06 6.28 10.76
CA ARG A 336 -11.09 6.24 9.72
C ARG A 336 -12.36 6.90 10.23
N GLY A 337 -12.82 7.94 9.54
CA GLY A 337 -14.12 8.56 9.80
C GLY A 337 -15.24 7.74 9.19
N TYR A 338 -16.32 7.50 9.97
CA TYR A 338 -17.54 6.90 9.48
C TYR A 338 -18.65 7.94 9.47
N ASP A 339 -19.38 8.04 8.37
CA ASP A 339 -20.46 9.00 8.18
C ASP A 339 -21.57 8.37 7.34
N LEU A 340 -22.72 8.14 7.95
CA LEU A 340 -23.88 7.56 7.27
C LEU A 340 -24.41 8.41 6.13
N SER A 341 -24.25 9.75 6.21
CA SER A 341 -24.69 10.65 5.14
C SER A 341 -23.87 10.46 3.86
N LEU A 342 -22.62 9.97 3.99
CA LEU A 342 -21.72 9.63 2.90
C LEU A 342 -21.76 8.14 2.53
N ASN A 343 -22.74 7.41 3.08
CA ASN A 343 -22.85 5.96 2.93
C ASN A 343 -21.58 5.19 3.36
N ASN A 344 -20.87 5.74 4.35
CA ASN A 344 -19.67 5.17 4.92
C ASN A 344 -19.95 4.70 6.34
N SER A 345 -20.20 3.41 6.49
CA SER A 345 -20.56 2.77 7.76
C SER A 345 -19.86 1.41 7.91
N HIS A 346 -20.06 0.76 9.05
CA HIS A 346 -19.57 -0.60 9.30
C HIS A 346 -20.68 -1.48 9.90
N HIS A 347 -20.55 -2.79 9.74
CA HIS A 347 -21.50 -3.79 10.22
C HIS A 347 -21.06 -4.52 11.49
N PHE A 348 -20.11 -3.98 12.24
CA PHE A 348 -19.52 -4.66 13.39
C PHE A 348 -20.53 -5.14 14.42
N ASN A 349 -21.49 -4.30 14.79
CA ASN A 349 -22.54 -4.67 15.74
C ASN A 349 -23.39 -5.85 15.24
N HIS A 350 -23.64 -5.94 13.94
CA HIS A 350 -24.37 -7.06 13.35
C HIS A 350 -23.62 -8.38 13.57
N TYR A 351 -22.31 -8.39 13.34
CA TYR A 351 -21.49 -9.60 13.55
C TYR A 351 -21.39 -10.02 15.01
N LEU A 352 -21.37 -9.07 15.95
CA LEU A 352 -21.30 -9.38 17.37
C LEU A 352 -22.50 -10.16 17.89
N TYR A 353 -23.71 -9.92 17.37
CA TYR A 353 -24.91 -10.61 17.89
C TYR A 353 -25.46 -11.66 16.92
N SER A 354 -25.22 -11.58 15.62
CA SER A 354 -25.74 -12.57 14.66
C SER A 354 -24.80 -13.76 14.43
N GLY A 355 -23.59 -13.73 15.00
CA GLY A 355 -22.67 -14.84 15.03
C GLY A 355 -22.14 -15.24 13.66
N GLY A 356 -21.30 -14.46 13.03
CA GLY A 356 -20.76 -14.65 11.67
C GLY A 356 -19.96 -15.95 11.42
N ASN A 357 -20.41 -17.10 11.92
CA ASN A 357 -19.76 -18.41 11.81
C ASN A 357 -18.34 -18.45 12.41
N THR A 358 -18.14 -17.71 13.49
CA THR A 358 -16.90 -17.67 14.23
C THR A 358 -17.15 -17.90 15.71
N GLY A 359 -16.18 -18.41 16.42
CA GLY A 359 -16.26 -18.63 17.86
C GLY A 359 -14.90 -18.45 18.52
N TYR A 360 -14.92 -18.13 19.80
CA TYR A 360 -13.70 -18.10 20.59
C TYR A 360 -13.12 -19.51 20.74
N THR A 361 -11.79 -19.59 20.76
CA THR A 361 -11.11 -20.84 21.08
C THR A 361 -11.21 -21.14 22.57
N HIS A 362 -11.08 -22.40 22.94
CA HIS A 362 -11.00 -22.80 24.35
C HIS A 362 -9.82 -22.13 25.08
N GLN A 363 -8.72 -21.88 24.38
CA GLN A 363 -7.57 -21.18 24.94
C GLN A 363 -7.92 -19.72 25.27
N PHE A 364 -8.69 -19.04 24.41
CA PHE A 364 -9.14 -17.67 24.67
C PHE A 364 -10.11 -17.62 25.88
N GLU A 365 -10.98 -18.62 26.04
CA GLU A 365 -11.85 -18.73 27.21
C GLU A 365 -11.06 -18.76 28.53
N GLN A 366 -9.90 -19.39 28.53
CA GLN A 366 -9.05 -19.53 29.73
C GLN A 366 -8.31 -18.24 30.13
N VAL A 367 -8.28 -17.20 29.25
CA VAL A 367 -7.71 -15.89 29.63
C VAL A 367 -8.66 -15.03 30.46
N PHE A 368 -9.94 -15.41 30.55
CA PHE A 368 -10.90 -14.74 31.41
C PHE A 368 -10.73 -15.26 32.86
N LEU A 369 -10.27 -14.37 33.71
CA LEU A 369 -10.10 -14.68 35.13
C LEU A 369 -11.45 -14.68 35.84
N MET A 370 -11.66 -15.69 36.68
CA MET A 370 -12.76 -15.73 37.61
C MET A 370 -12.43 -14.89 38.84
N GLU A 371 -13.44 -14.56 39.68
CA GLU A 371 -13.24 -13.73 40.88
C GLU A 371 -12.22 -14.33 41.86
N ASN A 372 -12.06 -15.63 41.84
CA ASN A 372 -11.14 -16.38 42.66
C ASN A 372 -9.79 -16.73 42.00
N GLY A 373 -9.50 -16.17 40.84
CA GLY A 373 -8.26 -16.38 40.08
C GLY A 373 -8.33 -17.44 38.98
#